data_01b083b4b3fb0582d3c73f7bc79ea074
#
_entry.id   01b083b4b3fb0582d3c73f7bc79ea074
#
_cell.length_a   1.000
_cell.length_b   1.000
_cell.length_c   1.000
_cell.angle_alpha   90.00
_cell.angle_beta   90.00
_cell.angle_gamma   90.00
#
_symmetry.space_group_name_H-M   'P 1'
#
loop_
_entity.id
_entity.type
_entity.pdbx_description
1 polymer ?
#
loop_
_entity_poly.entity_id
_entity_poly.type
_entity_poly.pdbx_seq_one_letter_code
_entity_poly.pdbx_strand_id
1 'polypeptide(L)'
;MASREFAIKTATEFVNECRSKGLSFFKILLFGSYARGEVTEHSDIDLLLVSDQFTNNVFENLKLYSRINIKYPIIETHPYPTSAYLEGNDFIKEIEKESIVIQ
;
A
#
# COMPACT_ATOMS: atom_id res chain seq x y z
N MET A 1 -1.00 0.07 -21.55
CA MET A 1 -2.19 0.72 -20.97
C MET A 1 -2.20 0.54 -19.46
N ALA A 2 -2.39 1.63 -18.73
CA ALA A 2 -2.52 1.55 -17.29
C ALA A 2 -3.81 0.82 -16.92
N SER A 3 -3.71 -0.19 -16.08
CA SER A 3 -4.82 -1.07 -15.75
C SER A 3 -4.68 -1.58 -14.32
N ARG A 4 -5.75 -2.25 -13.87
CA ARG A 4 -5.76 -2.93 -12.58
C ARG A 4 -4.65 -3.99 -12.51
N GLU A 5 -4.44 -4.72 -13.61
CA GLU A 5 -3.39 -5.73 -13.70
C GLU A 5 -2.00 -5.13 -13.55
N PHE A 6 -1.76 -3.99 -14.20
CA PHE A 6 -0.51 -3.26 -14.04
C PHE A 6 -0.27 -2.85 -12.60
N ALA A 7 -1.33 -2.32 -11.94
CA ALA A 7 -1.22 -1.89 -10.55
C ALA A 7 -0.93 -3.07 -9.62
N ILE A 8 -1.61 -4.19 -9.81
CA ILE A 8 -1.41 -5.39 -9.00
C ILE A 8 0.02 -5.92 -9.19
N LYS A 9 0.49 -5.97 -10.42
CA LYS A 9 1.85 -6.44 -10.72
C LYS A 9 2.90 -5.54 -10.08
N THR A 10 2.75 -4.23 -10.25
CA THR A 10 3.69 -3.26 -9.70
C THR A 10 3.70 -3.30 -8.18
N ALA A 11 2.52 -3.36 -7.57
CA ALA A 11 2.38 -3.48 -6.12
C ALA A 11 3.05 -4.76 -5.60
N THR A 12 2.83 -5.88 -6.29
CA THR A 12 3.41 -7.17 -5.90
C THR A 12 4.93 -7.13 -5.96
N GLU A 13 5.50 -6.52 -6.99
CA GLU A 13 6.96 -6.37 -7.12
C GLU A 13 7.52 -5.53 -5.96
N PHE A 14 6.87 -4.41 -5.64
CA PHE A 14 7.26 -3.55 -4.53
C PHE A 14 7.22 -4.31 -3.20
N VAL A 15 6.12 -5.00 -2.94
CA VAL A 15 5.93 -5.78 -1.71
C VAL A 15 7.00 -6.87 -1.57
N ASN A 16 7.30 -7.56 -2.65
CA ASN A 16 8.31 -8.63 -2.63
C ASN A 16 9.70 -8.06 -2.32
N GLU A 17 10.04 -6.88 -2.83
CA GLU A 17 11.30 -6.23 -2.48
C GLU A 17 11.33 -5.84 -1.00
N CYS A 18 10.23 -5.31 -0.47
CA CYS A 18 10.14 -4.98 0.96
C CYS A 18 10.36 -6.22 1.82
N ARG A 19 9.73 -7.33 1.45
CA ARG A 19 9.91 -8.60 2.17
C ARG A 19 11.35 -9.09 2.12
N SER A 20 12.01 -8.94 0.98
CA SER A 20 13.39 -9.36 0.83
C SER A 20 14.35 -8.58 1.72
N LYS A 21 13.94 -7.40 2.18
CA LYS A 21 14.70 -6.56 3.10
C LYS A 21 14.25 -6.72 4.56
N GLY A 22 13.39 -7.68 4.85
CA GLY A 22 12.99 -8.00 6.21
C GLY A 22 11.68 -7.39 6.68
N LEU A 23 10.95 -6.68 5.81
CA LEU A 23 9.67 -6.11 6.19
C LEU A 23 8.57 -7.15 5.93
N SER A 24 7.74 -7.39 6.94
CA SER A 24 6.59 -8.28 6.81
C SER A 24 5.30 -7.49 6.89
N PHE A 25 4.23 -8.04 6.29
CA PHE A 25 2.95 -7.35 6.24
C PHE A 25 1.83 -8.25 6.75
N PHE A 26 0.96 -7.67 7.55
CA PHE A 26 -0.28 -8.31 7.97
C PHE A 26 -1.32 -8.25 6.85
N LYS A 27 -1.39 -7.10 6.16
CA LYS A 27 -2.33 -6.87 5.09
C LYS A 27 -1.80 -5.81 4.14
N ILE A 28 -2.13 -5.95 2.85
CA ILE A 28 -1.84 -4.92 1.85
C ILE A 28 -3.06 -4.78 0.97
N LEU A 29 -3.59 -3.57 0.89
CA LEU A 29 -4.77 -3.26 0.09
C LEU A 29 -4.43 -2.24 -0.99
N LEU A 30 -4.83 -2.55 -2.23
CA LEU A 30 -4.80 -1.59 -3.32
C LEU A 30 -6.14 -0.86 -3.31
N PHE A 31 -6.10 0.46 -3.26
CA PHE A 31 -7.32 1.26 -3.26
C PHE A 31 -7.18 2.45 -4.22
N GLY A 32 -8.14 3.36 -4.20
CA GLY A 32 -8.10 4.52 -5.07
C GLY A 32 -8.50 4.21 -6.50
N SER A 33 -8.06 5.05 -7.43
CA SER A 33 -8.54 5.01 -8.81
C SER A 33 -8.22 3.70 -9.53
N TYR A 34 -7.06 3.09 -9.28
CA TYR A 34 -6.74 1.80 -9.92
C TYR A 34 -7.66 0.68 -9.44
N ALA A 35 -8.04 0.70 -8.16
CA ALA A 35 -8.97 -0.29 -7.64
C ALA A 35 -10.38 -0.11 -8.20
N ARG A 36 -10.80 1.15 -8.40
CA ARG A 36 -12.12 1.47 -8.93
C ARG A 36 -12.21 1.35 -10.46
N GLY A 37 -11.06 1.22 -11.15
CA GLY A 37 -11.05 1.21 -12.60
C GLY A 37 -11.23 2.59 -13.22
N GLU A 38 -10.94 3.65 -12.49
CA GLU A 38 -11.10 5.05 -12.92
C GLU A 38 -9.75 5.71 -13.15
N VAL A 39 -8.86 5.02 -13.86
CA VAL A 39 -7.47 5.43 -14.04
C VAL A 39 -7.37 6.56 -15.06
N THR A 40 -6.57 7.58 -14.71
CA THR A 40 -6.17 8.66 -15.61
C THR A 40 -4.64 8.67 -15.70
N GLU A 41 -4.10 9.53 -16.56
CA GLU A 41 -2.63 9.67 -16.71
C GLU A 41 -1.94 10.20 -15.45
N HIS A 42 -2.72 10.77 -14.52
CA HIS A 42 -2.20 11.31 -13.26
C HIS A 42 -2.46 10.41 -12.05
N SER A 43 -3.02 9.23 -12.28
CA SER A 43 -3.37 8.32 -11.18
C SER A 43 -2.13 7.68 -10.57
N ASP A 44 -2.10 7.64 -9.23
CA ASP A 44 -1.10 6.89 -8.48
C ASP A 44 -1.68 5.53 -8.07
N ILE A 45 -0.79 4.62 -7.73
CA ILE A 45 -1.18 3.32 -7.16
C ILE A 45 -1.19 3.50 -5.65
N ASP A 46 -2.38 3.55 -5.05
CA ASP A 46 -2.54 3.75 -3.61
C ASP A 46 -2.51 2.41 -2.89
N LEU A 47 -1.56 2.25 -1.98
CA LEU A 47 -1.44 1.04 -1.17
C LEU A 47 -1.56 1.35 0.31
N LEU A 48 -2.44 0.62 0.98
CA LEU A 48 -2.48 0.57 2.43
C LEU A 48 -1.54 -0.56 2.85
N LEU A 49 -0.51 -0.23 3.61
CA LEU A 49 0.47 -1.20 4.11
C LEU A 49 0.25 -1.39 5.61
N VAL A 50 -0.04 -2.61 6.01
CA VAL A 50 -0.26 -2.92 7.43
C VAL A 50 0.83 -3.87 7.90
N SER A 51 1.55 -3.48 8.96
CA SER A 51 2.66 -4.28 9.47
C SER A 51 2.81 -4.12 10.97
N ASP A 52 3.16 -5.22 11.64
CA ASP A 52 3.52 -5.20 13.06
C ASP A 52 4.78 -4.37 13.32
N GLN A 53 5.58 -4.16 12.29
CA GLN A 53 6.83 -3.39 12.38
C GLN A 53 6.59 -1.88 12.30
N PHE A 54 5.38 -1.46 11.94
CA PHE A 54 5.02 -0.05 11.87
C PHE A 54 4.57 0.47 13.23
N THR A 55 4.77 1.78 13.43
CA THR A 55 4.35 2.51 14.63
C THR A 55 3.37 3.61 14.24
N ASN A 56 2.95 4.42 15.20
CA ASN A 56 2.11 5.59 14.94
C ASN A 56 2.92 6.76 14.37
N ASN A 57 4.23 6.63 14.28
CA ASN A 57 5.09 7.66 13.71
C ASN A 57 5.35 7.34 12.22
N VAL A 58 4.72 8.12 11.34
CA VAL A 58 4.82 7.93 9.90
C VAL A 58 6.27 7.99 9.41
N PHE A 59 7.07 8.91 9.94
CA PHE A 59 8.46 9.05 9.52
C PHE A 59 9.30 7.83 9.88
N GLU A 60 9.06 7.23 11.02
CA GLU A 60 9.74 5.99 11.42
C GLU A 60 9.35 4.85 10.46
N ASN A 61 8.09 4.79 10.07
CA ASN A 61 7.61 3.76 9.15
C ASN A 61 8.25 3.92 7.77
N LEU A 62 8.33 5.15 7.26
CA LEU A 62 8.94 5.44 5.97
C LEU A 62 10.40 4.99 5.90
N LYS A 63 11.15 5.10 6.99
CA LYS A 63 12.54 4.68 7.04
C LYS A 63 12.71 3.20 6.70
N LEU A 64 11.69 2.39 6.95
CA LEU A 64 11.76 0.95 6.71
C LEU A 64 11.70 0.58 5.23
N TYR A 65 11.11 1.44 4.38
CA TYR A 65 10.90 1.05 2.99
C TYR A 65 11.09 2.19 1.97
N SER A 66 11.39 3.41 2.38
CA SER A 66 11.47 4.53 1.45
C SER A 66 12.47 4.33 0.31
N ARG A 67 13.60 3.67 0.56
CA ARG A 67 14.59 3.38 -0.47
C ARG A 67 14.02 2.49 -1.57
N ILE A 68 13.11 1.60 -1.21
CA ILE A 68 12.42 0.73 -2.15
C ILE A 68 11.35 1.53 -2.87
N ASN A 69 10.59 2.34 -2.14
CA ASN A 69 9.49 3.14 -2.70
C ASN A 69 9.98 4.09 -3.80
N ILE A 70 11.19 4.62 -3.67
CA ILE A 70 11.79 5.49 -4.69
C ILE A 70 11.87 4.81 -6.05
N LYS A 71 12.08 3.50 -6.08
CA LYS A 71 12.12 2.72 -7.32
C LYS A 71 10.76 2.57 -7.98
N TYR A 72 9.69 2.83 -7.25
CA TYR A 72 8.32 2.70 -7.70
C TYR A 72 7.58 4.01 -7.45
N PRO A 73 7.95 5.09 -8.17
CA PRO A 73 7.44 6.43 -7.87
C PRO A 73 5.93 6.58 -8.06
N ILE A 74 5.31 5.68 -8.82
CA ILE A 74 3.86 5.68 -9.01
C ILE A 74 3.10 5.16 -7.77
N ILE A 75 3.81 4.48 -6.85
CA ILE A 75 3.17 3.93 -5.64
C ILE A 75 3.15 4.97 -4.53
N GLU A 76 1.95 5.32 -4.08
CA GLU A 76 1.73 6.14 -2.90
C GLU A 76 1.35 5.22 -1.75
N THR A 77 2.11 5.26 -0.67
CA THR A 77 1.95 4.33 0.44
C THR A 77 1.29 5.00 1.65
N HIS A 78 0.49 4.22 2.38
CA HIS A 78 -0.19 4.62 3.60
C HIS A 78 0.09 3.56 4.66
N PRO A 79 1.15 3.73 5.46
CA PRO A 79 1.54 2.72 6.44
C PRO A 79 0.73 2.81 7.73
N TYR A 80 0.29 1.66 8.24
CA TYR A 80 -0.46 1.55 9.50
C TYR A 80 0.10 0.42 10.33
N PRO A 81 0.29 0.62 11.64
CA PRO A 81 0.55 -0.53 12.51
C PRO A 81 -0.67 -1.43 12.54
N THR A 82 -0.43 -2.73 12.69
CA THR A 82 -1.50 -3.73 12.69
C THR A 82 -2.60 -3.40 13.70
N SER A 83 -2.21 -2.95 14.91
CA SER A 83 -3.19 -2.57 15.94
C SER A 83 -4.12 -1.45 15.48
N ALA A 84 -3.58 -0.43 14.82
CA ALA A 84 -4.38 0.68 14.32
C ALA A 84 -5.33 0.24 13.22
N TYR A 85 -4.86 -0.66 12.34
CA TYR A 85 -5.70 -1.21 11.27
C TYR A 85 -6.86 -2.02 11.85
N LEU A 86 -6.59 -2.87 12.83
CA LEU A 86 -7.62 -3.72 13.45
C LEU A 86 -8.63 -2.90 14.25
N GLU A 87 -8.18 -1.83 14.91
CA GLU A 87 -9.07 -0.90 15.58
C GLU A 87 -9.99 -0.19 14.57
N GLY A 88 -9.41 0.18 13.44
CA GLY A 88 -10.14 0.80 12.34
C GLY A 88 -10.41 2.28 12.55
N ASN A 89 -10.84 2.92 11.48
CA ASN A 89 -11.33 4.30 11.46
C ASN A 89 -12.15 4.49 10.18
N ASP A 90 -12.72 5.67 9.98
CA ASP A 90 -13.55 5.93 8.81
C ASP A 90 -12.78 5.81 7.50
N PHE A 91 -11.53 6.22 7.48
CA PHE A 91 -10.67 6.12 6.30
C PHE A 91 -10.45 4.64 5.91
N ILE A 92 -10.11 3.81 6.88
CA ILE A 92 -9.91 2.37 6.64
C ILE A 92 -11.20 1.71 6.16
N LYS A 93 -12.34 2.07 6.76
CA LYS A 93 -13.65 1.53 6.35
C LYS A 93 -13.97 1.87 4.89
N GLU A 94 -13.67 3.11 4.48
CA GLU A 94 -13.89 3.51 3.10
C GLU A 94 -12.97 2.77 2.14
N ILE A 95 -11.70 2.58 2.51
CA ILE A 95 -10.74 1.82 1.71
C ILE A 95 -11.23 0.38 1.52
N GLU A 96 -11.67 -0.25 2.59
CA GLU A 96 -12.08 -1.66 2.54
C GLU A 96 -13.27 -1.93 1.61
N LYS A 97 -14.14 -0.94 1.42
CA LYS A 97 -15.29 -1.09 0.53
C LYS A 97 -14.91 -1.28 -0.93
N GLU A 98 -13.79 -0.73 -1.36
CA GLU A 98 -13.40 -0.66 -2.77
C GLU A 98 -12.06 -1.32 -3.06
N SER A 99 -11.40 -1.85 -2.04
CA SER A 99 -10.02 -2.30 -2.17
C SER A 99 -9.92 -3.66 -2.83
N ILE A 100 -8.72 -3.89 -3.37
CA ILE A 100 -8.29 -5.19 -3.87
C ILE A 100 -7.20 -5.68 -2.92
N VAL A 101 -7.36 -6.89 -2.39
CA VAL A 101 -6.37 -7.46 -1.48
C VAL A 101 -5.17 -7.92 -2.27
N ILE A 102 -3.99 -7.35 -1.98
CA ILE A 102 -2.73 -7.79 -2.55
C ILE A 102 -2.14 -8.91 -1.68
N GLN A 103 -2.35 -8.75 -0.38
CA GLN A 103 -1.93 -9.77 0.57
C GLN A 103 -2.89 -9.84 1.73
#